data_7894a41c42048b07c7f11fb098d02685
#
_entry.id   7894a41c42048b07c7f11fb098d02685
#
_cell.length_a   1.000
_cell.length_b   1.000
_cell.length_c   1.000
_cell.angle_alpha   90.00
_cell.angle_beta   90.00
_cell.angle_gamma   90.00
#
_symmetry.space_group_name_H-M   'P 1'
#
loop_
_entity.id
_entity.type
_entity.pdbx_description
1 polymer ?
#
loop_
_entity_poly.entity_id
_entity_poly.type
_entity_poly.pdbx_seq_one_letter_code
_entity_poly.pdbx_strand_id
1 'polypeptide(L)'
;MSISRRKFLRQTAYATSALAGASTLAACGIFDQNSQSTDSGKEEVVRPVKQDRQTLYVYGWSTYINNQEVLDGFTKETGIKVVGDAYDSNEVMLAKLEASGGKSGYSIIYPSDYMVTQMRDKKLLAPLNKKLLPNISNIANTYLDLPHDRGAVFSIPISLGTTGLAYNVKAVNSIIGEVPTDWNYLWEHKSKLRITLVNDPREVMGMALHILGHSYNTKEPEKIEKAFQKLRELMPAIANFTTDAWRDPLASGDLMMCMAFSGDAISLARQDPNIKYILPNTGTSIWTDTMAIPRGASNIEGAHAWINYVMKPEVAAKISDANSFGTTNKYAKSMIPNDLKEIKALEPSEGFIKLSDRITKLDPEVLQIYEGFWTRLTTGLG
;
A
#
# COMPACT_ATOMS: atom_id res chain seq x y z
N MET A 1 -39.61 -15.83 -9.14
CA MET A 1 -39.80 -16.98 -8.22
C MET A 1 -38.80 -16.83 -7.08
N SER A 2 -39.32 -16.45 -5.91
CA SER A 2 -38.52 -16.17 -4.70
C SER A 2 -38.25 -17.48 -3.95
N ILE A 3 -37.03 -17.88 -3.78
CA ILE A 3 -36.67 -19.07 -2.98
C ILE A 3 -36.43 -18.60 -1.54
N SER A 4 -37.28 -19.08 -0.64
CA SER A 4 -37.32 -18.75 0.78
C SER A 4 -36.10 -19.23 1.54
N ARG A 5 -35.52 -18.36 2.40
CA ARG A 5 -34.38 -18.57 3.28
C ARG A 5 -34.46 -19.82 4.20
N ARG A 6 -35.65 -20.42 4.34
CA ARG A 6 -35.87 -21.65 5.14
C ARG A 6 -35.45 -22.95 4.45
N LYS A 7 -35.27 -22.96 3.11
CA LYS A 7 -34.83 -24.17 2.38
C LYS A 7 -33.31 -24.33 2.32
N PHE A 8 -32.55 -23.27 2.52
CA PHE A 8 -31.07 -23.31 2.49
C PHE A 8 -30.44 -23.92 3.77
N LEU A 9 -31.14 -23.80 4.91
CA LEU A 9 -30.61 -24.27 6.22
C LEU A 9 -30.92 -25.75 6.52
N ARG A 10 -31.53 -26.51 5.61
CA ARG A 10 -31.88 -27.92 5.82
C ARG A 10 -30.98 -28.94 5.10
N GLN A 11 -29.99 -28.48 4.32
CA GLN A 11 -29.08 -29.35 3.57
C GLN A 11 -27.63 -29.45 4.10
N THR A 12 -27.30 -28.80 5.22
CA THR A 12 -25.95 -28.87 5.84
C THR A 12 -25.89 -29.71 7.12
N ALA A 13 -26.87 -30.57 7.39
CA ALA A 13 -26.94 -31.35 8.61
C ALA A 13 -26.93 -32.89 8.41
N TYR A 14 -26.18 -33.40 7.43
CA TYR A 14 -25.89 -34.85 7.32
C TYR A 14 -24.55 -35.07 6.65
N ALA A 15 -23.46 -35.03 7.40
CA ALA A 15 -22.18 -35.69 7.11
C ALA A 15 -21.17 -35.52 8.25
N THR A 16 -21.45 -36.06 9.41
CA THR A 16 -20.42 -36.35 10.42
C THR A 16 -20.89 -37.54 11.28
N SER A 17 -20.55 -38.73 10.87
CA SER A 17 -20.46 -39.91 11.75
C SER A 17 -19.73 -41.05 11.04
N ALA A 18 -18.80 -41.63 11.76
CA ALA A 18 -18.08 -42.88 11.53
C ALA A 18 -16.67 -42.73 10.94
N LEU A 19 -15.67 -42.82 11.82
CA LEU A 19 -14.79 -43.99 11.90
C LEU A 19 -13.83 -43.80 13.09
N ALA A 20 -14.19 -44.41 14.22
CA ALA A 20 -13.26 -44.75 15.28
C ALA A 20 -12.74 -46.17 14.99
N GLY A 21 -11.44 -46.33 15.01
CA GLY A 21 -10.79 -47.62 14.86
C GLY A 21 -9.40 -47.58 15.44
N ALA A 22 -9.27 -48.19 16.58
CA ALA A 22 -8.06 -48.32 17.41
C ALA A 22 -6.97 -49.17 16.76
N SER A 23 -5.71 -48.89 17.08
CA SER A 23 -4.71 -49.94 17.34
C SER A 23 -3.54 -49.33 18.15
N THR A 24 -3.48 -49.82 19.34
CA THR A 24 -2.35 -49.81 20.30
C THR A 24 -1.27 -50.78 19.85
N LEU A 25 -0.02 -50.50 20.24
CA LEU A 25 1.04 -51.36 20.82
C LEU A 25 2.40 -50.77 20.44
N ALA A 26 3.09 -50.19 21.39
CA ALA A 26 4.09 -50.75 22.30
C ALA A 26 5.44 -51.07 21.63
N ALA A 27 6.45 -50.39 22.08
CA ALA A 27 7.68 -51.04 22.53
C ALA A 27 8.64 -50.05 23.18
N CYS A 28 9.04 -50.42 24.36
CA CYS A 28 10.11 -49.87 25.22
C CYS A 28 11.47 -49.97 24.57
N GLY A 29 12.38 -49.11 25.01
CA GLY A 29 13.76 -49.56 25.05
C GLY A 29 14.80 -48.46 24.89
N ILE A 30 15.36 -48.15 26.05
CA ILE A 30 16.80 -47.96 26.36
C ILE A 30 17.31 -46.54 26.27
N PHE A 31 17.53 -46.02 27.48
CA PHE A 31 18.48 -44.96 27.82
C PHE A 31 19.90 -45.38 27.41
N ASP A 32 20.58 -44.50 26.72
CA ASP A 32 22.04 -44.44 26.83
C ASP A 32 22.47 -42.97 26.99
N GLN A 33 23.10 -42.70 28.13
CA GLN A 33 23.81 -41.48 28.44
C GLN A 33 25.23 -41.63 27.92
N ASN A 34 25.65 -40.81 26.99
CA ASN A 34 26.92 -40.10 26.94
C ASN A 34 27.24 -39.61 25.55
N SER A 35 27.29 -38.31 25.37
CA SER A 35 28.39 -37.69 24.64
C SER A 35 28.21 -36.20 24.53
N GLN A 36 29.10 -35.53 25.15
CA GLN A 36 29.70 -34.22 24.92
C GLN A 36 29.15 -33.34 23.80
N SER A 37 28.76 -32.15 24.23
CA SER A 37 28.55 -30.94 23.42
C SER A 37 29.77 -30.62 22.53
N THR A 38 29.57 -30.67 21.23
CA THR A 38 30.32 -29.88 20.27
C THR A 38 29.34 -29.00 19.53
N ASP A 39 29.43 -27.73 19.85
CA ASP A 39 28.78 -26.63 19.15
C ASP A 39 29.36 -26.55 17.73
N SER A 40 28.66 -27.13 16.77
CA SER A 40 28.90 -26.91 15.35
C SER A 40 27.66 -26.26 14.79
N GLY A 41 27.76 -24.94 14.56
CA GLY A 41 26.74 -24.14 13.88
C GLY A 41 26.29 -24.83 12.59
N LYS A 42 25.16 -25.48 12.63
CA LYS A 42 24.48 -25.94 11.42
C LYS A 42 23.92 -24.71 10.75
N GLU A 43 24.60 -24.24 9.71
CA GLU A 43 23.96 -23.42 8.70
C GLU A 43 22.69 -24.14 8.26
N GLU A 44 21.55 -23.57 8.57
CA GLU A 44 20.26 -24.03 8.10
C GLU A 44 20.27 -23.93 6.57
N VAL A 45 20.46 -25.04 5.91
CA VAL A 45 20.44 -25.14 4.45
C VAL A 45 19.02 -24.78 4.01
N VAL A 46 18.81 -23.52 3.67
CA VAL A 46 17.58 -23.01 3.10
C VAL A 46 17.37 -23.76 1.79
N ARG A 47 16.47 -24.74 1.79
CA ARG A 47 16.10 -25.45 0.56
C ARG A 47 15.56 -24.43 -0.44
N PRO A 48 16.07 -24.39 -1.69
CA PRO A 48 15.59 -23.45 -2.67
C PRO A 48 14.09 -23.67 -2.91
N VAL A 49 13.32 -22.59 -2.81
CA VAL A 49 11.91 -22.57 -3.24
C VAL A 49 11.91 -22.97 -4.71
N LYS A 50 11.08 -23.97 -5.10
CA LYS A 50 10.96 -24.41 -6.49
C LYS A 50 10.61 -23.19 -7.34
N GLN A 51 11.51 -22.76 -8.22
CA GLN A 51 11.31 -21.58 -9.06
C GLN A 51 10.22 -21.89 -10.09
N ASP A 52 9.13 -21.14 -10.03
CA ASP A 52 8.11 -21.12 -11.08
C ASP A 52 8.50 -20.05 -12.10
N ARG A 53 9.08 -20.48 -13.22
CA ARG A 53 9.53 -19.57 -14.29
C ARG A 53 8.39 -19.12 -15.21
N GLN A 54 7.20 -19.71 -15.11
CA GLN A 54 6.06 -19.40 -15.98
C GLN A 54 5.08 -18.41 -15.38
N THR A 55 5.15 -18.21 -14.06
CA THR A 55 4.23 -17.31 -13.34
C THR A 55 5.01 -16.31 -12.52
N LEU A 56 4.57 -15.05 -12.55
CA LEU A 56 5.05 -13.96 -11.72
C LEU A 56 3.97 -13.59 -10.72
N TYR A 57 4.18 -13.88 -9.46
CA TYR A 57 3.28 -13.49 -8.37
C TYR A 57 3.66 -12.10 -7.87
N VAL A 58 2.71 -11.18 -7.97
CA VAL A 58 2.89 -9.76 -7.62
C VAL A 58 2.00 -9.42 -6.43
N TYR A 59 2.55 -8.79 -5.39
CA TYR A 59 1.82 -8.32 -4.23
C TYR A 59 1.93 -6.80 -4.16
N GLY A 60 0.84 -6.09 -4.41
CA GLY A 60 0.87 -4.66 -4.62
C GLY A 60 -0.42 -3.95 -4.27
N TRP A 61 -0.40 -2.63 -4.42
CA TRP A 61 -1.61 -1.81 -4.36
C TRP A 61 -2.57 -2.21 -5.49
N SER A 62 -3.87 -2.17 -5.22
CA SER A 62 -4.92 -2.55 -6.16
C SER A 62 -4.77 -1.86 -7.53
N THR A 63 -4.36 -0.62 -7.52
CA THR A 63 -4.17 0.20 -8.71
C THR A 63 -3.09 -0.32 -9.67
N TYR A 64 -2.03 -0.98 -9.16
CA TYR A 64 -0.98 -1.55 -10.04
C TYR A 64 -1.31 -2.96 -10.51
N ILE A 65 -1.93 -3.77 -9.66
CA ILE A 65 -2.18 -5.18 -9.98
C ILE A 65 -3.44 -5.41 -10.82
N ASN A 66 -4.31 -4.40 -10.95
CA ASN A 66 -5.53 -4.46 -11.76
C ASN A 66 -5.38 -3.82 -13.15
N ASN A 67 -4.19 -3.33 -13.52
CA ASN A 67 -3.95 -2.76 -14.85
C ASN A 67 -3.76 -3.87 -15.89
N GLN A 68 -4.88 -4.40 -16.40
CA GLN A 68 -4.89 -5.57 -17.29
C GLN A 68 -4.09 -5.33 -18.57
N GLU A 69 -4.10 -4.12 -19.12
CA GLU A 69 -3.34 -3.79 -20.34
C GLU A 69 -1.83 -3.97 -20.13
N VAL A 70 -1.31 -3.55 -18.96
CA VAL A 70 0.10 -3.70 -18.61
C VAL A 70 0.44 -5.18 -18.33
N LEU A 71 -0.43 -5.90 -17.62
CA LEU A 71 -0.24 -7.32 -17.32
C LEU A 71 -0.23 -8.17 -18.60
N ASP A 72 -1.17 -7.96 -19.49
CA ASP A 72 -1.28 -8.68 -20.76
C ASP A 72 -0.11 -8.34 -21.70
N GLY A 73 0.30 -7.07 -21.72
CA GLY A 73 1.45 -6.61 -22.49
C GLY A 73 2.74 -7.32 -22.08
N PHE A 74 2.98 -7.46 -20.78
CA PHE A 74 4.11 -8.21 -20.27
C PHE A 74 4.04 -9.70 -20.62
N THR A 75 2.87 -10.30 -20.41
CA THR A 75 2.65 -11.71 -20.75
C THR A 75 2.88 -11.98 -22.24
N LYS A 76 2.38 -11.08 -23.11
CA LYS A 76 2.58 -11.17 -24.57
C LYS A 76 4.06 -11.08 -24.96
N GLU A 77 4.83 -10.23 -24.28
CA GLU A 77 6.25 -10.00 -24.60
C GLU A 77 7.14 -11.14 -24.08
N THR A 78 6.82 -11.68 -22.90
CA THR A 78 7.75 -12.59 -22.18
C THR A 78 7.26 -14.04 -22.10
N GLY A 79 5.98 -14.28 -22.36
CA GLY A 79 5.34 -15.57 -22.08
C GLY A 79 5.08 -15.85 -20.59
N ILE A 80 5.45 -14.94 -19.69
CA ILE A 80 5.27 -15.11 -18.24
C ILE A 80 3.90 -14.57 -17.84
N LYS A 81 3.07 -15.42 -17.23
CA LYS A 81 1.77 -14.99 -16.69
C LYS A 81 1.96 -14.20 -15.40
N VAL A 82 1.24 -13.09 -15.26
CA VAL A 82 1.23 -12.29 -14.03
C VAL A 82 -0.02 -12.60 -13.22
N VAL A 83 0.17 -12.83 -11.91
CA VAL A 83 -0.91 -13.03 -10.94
C VAL A 83 -0.74 -12.03 -9.82
N GLY A 84 -1.71 -11.12 -9.68
CA GLY A 84 -1.71 -10.06 -8.68
C GLY A 84 -2.48 -10.44 -7.42
N ASP A 85 -2.00 -9.96 -6.27
CA ASP A 85 -2.67 -10.00 -4.97
C ASP A 85 -2.58 -8.61 -4.34
N ALA A 86 -3.66 -8.12 -3.70
CA ALA A 86 -3.72 -6.75 -3.18
C ALA A 86 -3.44 -6.66 -1.68
N TYR A 87 -3.02 -5.48 -1.24
CA TYR A 87 -2.98 -5.08 0.16
C TYR A 87 -3.46 -3.63 0.33
N ASP A 88 -3.90 -3.28 1.55
CA ASP A 88 -4.44 -1.97 1.88
C ASP A 88 -3.41 -1.02 2.51
N SER A 89 -2.32 -1.55 3.09
CA SER A 89 -1.24 -0.75 3.68
C SER A 89 0.12 -1.45 3.60
N ASN A 90 1.20 -0.67 3.69
CA ASN A 90 2.57 -1.19 3.76
C ASN A 90 2.79 -2.10 4.98
N GLU A 91 2.11 -1.81 6.09
CA GLU A 91 2.20 -2.59 7.33
C GLU A 91 1.59 -3.98 7.14
N VAL A 92 0.44 -4.09 6.47
CA VAL A 92 -0.18 -5.38 6.12
C VAL A 92 0.74 -6.18 5.20
N MET A 93 1.35 -5.55 4.20
CA MET A 93 2.33 -6.20 3.33
C MET A 93 3.52 -6.72 4.12
N LEU A 94 4.11 -5.88 4.99
CA LEU A 94 5.26 -6.24 5.82
C LEU A 94 4.95 -7.42 6.72
N ALA A 95 3.83 -7.38 7.45
CA ALA A 95 3.40 -8.43 8.36
C ALA A 95 3.24 -9.79 7.65
N LYS A 96 2.66 -9.79 6.44
CA LYS A 96 2.50 -11.00 5.62
C LYS A 96 3.86 -11.58 5.20
N LEU A 97 4.80 -10.73 4.81
CA LEU A 97 6.15 -11.18 4.42
C LEU A 97 6.95 -11.70 5.61
N GLU A 98 6.86 -11.06 6.78
CA GLU A 98 7.49 -11.54 8.02
C GLU A 98 6.92 -12.86 8.47
N ALA A 99 5.59 -13.00 8.52
CA ALA A 99 4.92 -14.24 8.90
C ALA A 99 5.27 -15.42 7.99
N SER A 100 5.62 -15.17 6.74
CA SER A 100 6.05 -16.20 5.79
C SER A 100 7.51 -16.66 5.99
N GLY A 101 8.26 -16.04 6.88
CA GLY A 101 9.69 -16.31 7.05
C GLY A 101 10.50 -16.05 5.77
N GLY A 102 10.10 -15.09 4.96
CA GLY A 102 10.71 -14.77 3.67
C GLY A 102 10.36 -15.75 2.54
N LYS A 103 9.39 -16.62 2.72
CA LYS A 103 8.93 -17.61 1.71
C LYS A 103 7.49 -17.31 1.28
N SER A 104 7.16 -16.06 1.04
CA SER A 104 5.80 -15.62 0.70
C SER A 104 5.30 -16.11 -0.67
N GLY A 105 6.21 -16.58 -1.53
CA GLY A 105 5.90 -16.97 -2.91
C GLY A 105 5.80 -15.80 -3.88
N TYR A 106 5.72 -14.56 -3.40
CA TYR A 106 5.71 -13.39 -4.27
C TYR A 106 7.07 -13.14 -4.89
N SER A 107 7.05 -12.65 -6.13
CA SER A 107 8.25 -12.30 -6.90
C SER A 107 8.48 -10.79 -6.96
N ILE A 108 7.41 -10.01 -6.91
CA ILE A 108 7.42 -8.54 -6.89
C ILE A 108 6.53 -8.05 -5.76
N ILE A 109 6.96 -6.98 -5.11
CA ILE A 109 6.19 -6.18 -4.16
C ILE A 109 6.29 -4.70 -4.50
N TYR A 110 5.32 -3.91 -4.05
CA TYR A 110 5.23 -2.48 -4.32
C TYR A 110 5.28 -1.62 -3.03
N PRO A 111 6.39 -1.66 -2.27
CA PRO A 111 6.50 -0.84 -1.07
C PRO A 111 6.60 0.65 -1.40
N SER A 112 5.99 1.48 -0.58
CA SER A 112 6.28 2.91 -0.59
C SER A 112 7.68 3.18 -0.02
N ASP A 113 8.23 4.35 -0.29
CA ASP A 113 9.62 4.71 -0.01
C ASP A 113 10.09 4.41 1.43
N TYR A 114 9.33 4.79 2.46
CA TYR A 114 9.70 4.55 3.86
C TYR A 114 9.77 3.05 4.21
N MET A 115 8.91 2.25 3.58
CA MET A 115 8.83 0.82 3.83
C MET A 115 10.05 0.08 3.25
N VAL A 116 10.62 0.57 2.13
CA VAL A 116 11.88 0.02 1.58
C VAL A 116 12.99 0.02 2.61
N THR A 117 13.15 1.15 3.34
CA THR A 117 14.15 1.24 4.41
C THR A 117 13.92 0.19 5.50
N GLN A 118 12.68 0.05 5.96
CA GLN A 118 12.32 -0.91 7.01
C GLN A 118 12.55 -2.36 6.56
N MET A 119 12.12 -2.71 5.35
CA MET A 119 12.28 -4.06 4.80
C MET A 119 13.75 -4.40 4.52
N ARG A 120 14.55 -3.45 4.03
CA ARG A 120 16.00 -3.62 3.86
C ARG A 120 16.68 -3.95 5.19
N ASP A 121 16.39 -3.19 6.24
CA ASP A 121 17.00 -3.37 7.56
C ASP A 121 16.61 -4.72 8.19
N LYS A 122 15.41 -5.21 7.90
CA LYS A 122 14.91 -6.56 8.26
C LYS A 122 15.43 -7.66 7.32
N LYS A 123 16.24 -7.31 6.31
CA LYS A 123 16.80 -8.24 5.30
C LYS A 123 15.71 -9.01 4.54
N LEU A 124 14.59 -8.39 4.27
CA LEU A 124 13.47 -8.96 3.53
C LEU A 124 13.54 -8.72 2.02
N LEU A 125 14.44 -7.84 1.54
CA LEU A 125 14.63 -7.51 0.14
C LEU A 125 15.85 -8.19 -0.45
N ALA A 126 15.77 -8.57 -1.73
CA ALA A 126 16.91 -8.98 -2.54
C ALA A 126 17.51 -7.76 -3.26
N PRO A 127 18.85 -7.65 -3.37
CA PRO A 127 19.45 -6.60 -4.17
C PRO A 127 19.13 -6.80 -5.66
N LEU A 128 18.91 -5.69 -6.36
CA LEU A 128 18.63 -5.70 -7.79
C LEU A 128 19.89 -5.94 -8.62
N ASN A 129 19.79 -6.83 -9.58
CA ASN A 129 20.83 -7.02 -10.58
C ASN A 129 20.64 -6.00 -11.73
N LYS A 130 21.35 -4.87 -11.65
CA LYS A 130 21.23 -3.79 -12.65
C LYS A 130 21.61 -4.19 -14.07
N LYS A 131 22.38 -5.27 -14.26
CA LYS A 131 22.69 -5.79 -15.60
C LYS A 131 21.44 -6.33 -16.31
N LEU A 132 20.42 -6.73 -15.55
CA LEU A 132 19.12 -7.18 -16.06
C LEU A 132 18.11 -6.04 -16.22
N LEU A 133 18.51 -4.80 -15.91
CA LEU A 133 17.64 -3.61 -15.90
C LEU A 133 18.14 -2.50 -16.84
N PRO A 134 18.34 -2.77 -18.15
CA PRO A 134 18.84 -1.74 -19.09
C PRO A 134 17.95 -0.47 -19.13
N ASN A 135 16.65 -0.60 -18.89
CA ASN A 135 15.72 0.54 -18.89
C ASN A 135 15.80 1.41 -17.60
N ILE A 136 16.68 1.09 -16.64
CA ILE A 136 16.90 1.94 -15.45
C ILE A 136 17.34 3.36 -15.83
N SER A 137 18.01 3.51 -16.97
CA SER A 137 18.40 4.81 -17.53
C SER A 137 17.22 5.72 -17.90
N ASN A 138 16.00 5.19 -17.99
CA ASN A 138 14.79 5.95 -18.26
C ASN A 138 14.25 6.66 -17.00
N ILE A 139 14.63 6.19 -15.82
CA ILE A 139 14.26 6.84 -14.55
C ILE A 139 15.11 8.09 -14.36
N ALA A 140 14.48 9.19 -13.93
CA ALA A 140 15.22 10.42 -13.66
C ALA A 140 16.16 10.25 -12.45
N ASN A 141 17.39 10.73 -12.56
CA ASN A 141 18.45 10.52 -11.58
C ASN A 141 18.06 10.96 -10.16
N THR A 142 17.25 12.01 -10.04
CA THR A 142 16.72 12.50 -8.77
C THR A 142 15.92 11.45 -8.00
N TYR A 143 15.32 10.49 -8.69
CA TYR A 143 14.57 9.40 -8.06
C TYR A 143 15.40 8.14 -7.80
N LEU A 144 16.55 8.00 -8.46
CA LEU A 144 17.46 6.87 -8.22
C LEU A 144 18.38 7.07 -7.00
N ASP A 145 18.42 8.27 -6.42
CA ASP A 145 19.28 8.58 -5.26
C ASP A 145 18.46 9.10 -4.06
N LEU A 146 17.23 8.63 -3.91
CA LEU A 146 16.39 8.99 -2.77
C LEU A 146 16.94 8.40 -1.46
N PRO A 147 16.72 9.09 -0.31
CA PRO A 147 17.32 8.70 0.97
C PRO A 147 17.01 7.28 1.43
N HIS A 148 15.87 6.74 1.04
CA HIS A 148 15.42 5.38 1.44
C HIS A 148 16.24 4.26 0.77
N ASP A 149 16.77 4.50 -0.45
CA ASP A 149 17.53 3.50 -1.21
C ASP A 149 18.49 4.17 -2.22
N ARG A 150 19.55 4.78 -1.71
CA ARG A 150 20.55 5.49 -2.54
C ARG A 150 21.13 4.59 -3.60
N GLY A 151 21.07 5.07 -4.84
CA GLY A 151 21.53 4.34 -6.00
C GLY A 151 20.62 3.19 -6.43
N ALA A 152 19.38 3.11 -5.93
CA ALA A 152 18.39 2.09 -6.30
C ALA A 152 18.96 0.66 -6.22
N VAL A 153 19.44 0.29 -5.04
CA VAL A 153 20.05 -1.03 -4.81
C VAL A 153 19.01 -2.12 -4.62
N PHE A 154 17.90 -1.81 -3.93
CA PHE A 154 16.86 -2.77 -3.55
C PHE A 154 15.50 -2.49 -4.21
N SER A 155 15.29 -1.27 -4.72
CA SER A 155 14.01 -0.84 -5.26
C SER A 155 14.15 0.07 -6.47
N ILE A 156 13.13 0.11 -7.31
CA ILE A 156 12.99 1.06 -8.41
C ILE A 156 11.76 1.92 -8.17
N PRO A 157 11.89 3.24 -8.03
CA PRO A 157 10.75 4.16 -7.92
C PRO A 157 9.98 4.22 -9.24
N ILE A 158 8.65 4.18 -9.18
CA ILE A 158 7.79 4.15 -10.37
C ILE A 158 6.78 5.28 -10.42
N SER A 159 6.15 5.59 -9.30
CA SER A 159 5.08 6.58 -9.22
C SER A 159 5.26 7.53 -8.06
N LEU A 160 4.71 8.72 -8.22
CA LEU A 160 4.71 9.80 -7.24
C LEU A 160 3.27 10.19 -6.95
N GLY A 161 2.99 10.49 -5.70
CA GLY A 161 1.69 10.99 -5.33
C GLY A 161 1.68 11.75 -4.02
N THR A 162 0.49 12.16 -3.68
CA THR A 162 0.16 12.90 -2.46
C THR A 162 -1.09 12.30 -1.84
N THR A 163 -1.28 12.51 -0.56
CA THR A 163 -2.54 12.19 0.10
C THR A 163 -3.33 13.49 0.29
N GLY A 164 -4.64 13.48 0.06
CA GLY A 164 -5.45 14.68 0.14
C GLY A 164 -6.92 14.40 0.37
N LEU A 165 -7.75 15.39 0.07
CA LEU A 165 -9.21 15.28 0.19
C LEU A 165 -9.86 15.14 -1.18
N ALA A 166 -10.60 14.07 -1.39
CA ALA A 166 -11.57 13.97 -2.46
C ALA A 166 -12.97 14.27 -1.94
N TYR A 167 -13.80 14.96 -2.71
CA TYR A 167 -15.15 15.33 -2.29
C TYR A 167 -16.13 15.37 -3.46
N ASN A 168 -17.40 15.11 -3.14
CA ASN A 168 -18.51 15.28 -4.07
C ASN A 168 -19.03 16.71 -3.96
N VAL A 169 -18.87 17.49 -5.03
CA VAL A 169 -19.24 18.91 -5.09
C VAL A 169 -20.70 19.15 -4.76
N LYS A 170 -21.62 18.32 -5.32
CA LYS A 170 -23.05 18.47 -5.08
C LYS A 170 -23.41 18.18 -3.63
N ALA A 171 -22.87 17.10 -3.07
CA ALA A 171 -23.14 16.71 -1.70
C ALA A 171 -22.62 17.77 -0.71
N VAL A 172 -21.41 18.27 -0.90
CA VAL A 172 -20.82 19.31 -0.05
C VAL A 172 -21.58 20.63 -0.18
N ASN A 173 -21.88 21.08 -1.40
CA ASN A 173 -22.60 22.33 -1.63
C ASN A 173 -24.03 22.31 -1.05
N SER A 174 -24.72 21.17 -1.11
CA SER A 174 -26.10 21.06 -0.60
C SER A 174 -26.20 21.15 0.92
N ILE A 175 -25.16 20.81 1.65
CA ILE A 175 -25.17 20.68 3.11
C ILE A 175 -24.34 21.79 3.79
N ILE A 176 -23.20 22.18 3.19
CA ILE A 176 -22.26 23.11 3.79
C ILE A 176 -22.18 24.41 3.00
N GLY A 177 -22.06 24.34 1.66
CA GLY A 177 -22.01 25.49 0.77
C GLY A 177 -20.60 26.11 0.63
N GLU A 178 -19.58 25.54 1.27
CA GLU A 178 -18.19 25.98 1.23
C GLU A 178 -17.31 24.90 0.61
N VAL A 179 -16.29 25.30 -0.17
CA VAL A 179 -15.34 24.39 -0.80
C VAL A 179 -14.24 24.04 0.19
N PRO A 180 -13.89 22.76 0.39
CA PRO A 180 -12.78 22.37 1.23
C PRO A 180 -11.45 22.88 0.65
N THR A 181 -10.58 23.40 1.52
CA THR A 181 -9.26 23.93 1.14
C THR A 181 -8.13 23.34 1.97
N ASP A 182 -8.46 22.72 3.09
CA ASP A 182 -7.49 22.22 4.06
C ASP A 182 -8.05 21.05 4.88
N TRP A 183 -7.17 20.36 5.60
CA TRP A 183 -7.55 19.29 6.52
C TRP A 183 -8.48 19.75 7.65
N ASN A 184 -8.33 20.98 8.15
CA ASN A 184 -9.15 21.52 9.23
C ASN A 184 -10.65 21.54 8.88
N TYR A 185 -10.99 21.64 7.61
CA TYR A 185 -12.37 21.56 7.12
C TYR A 185 -13.14 20.34 7.67
N LEU A 186 -12.46 19.22 7.86
CA LEU A 186 -13.06 18.01 8.42
C LEU A 186 -13.57 18.25 9.85
N TRP A 187 -12.80 18.95 10.68
CA TRP A 187 -13.18 19.24 12.08
C TRP A 187 -14.19 20.38 12.20
N GLU A 188 -14.07 21.39 11.36
CA GLU A 188 -14.99 22.54 11.35
C GLU A 188 -16.41 22.13 11.01
N HIS A 189 -16.54 21.13 10.14
CA HIS A 189 -17.84 20.65 9.65
C HIS A 189 -18.23 19.24 10.11
N LYS A 190 -17.51 18.64 11.08
CA LYS A 190 -17.67 17.24 11.51
C LYS A 190 -19.10 16.82 11.85
N SER A 191 -19.95 17.75 12.35
CA SER A 191 -21.35 17.45 12.67
C SER A 191 -22.26 17.28 11.45
N LYS A 192 -21.80 17.73 10.27
CA LYS A 192 -22.55 17.67 9.01
C LYS A 192 -21.95 16.70 8.01
N LEU A 193 -20.68 16.29 8.22
CA LEU A 193 -19.94 15.45 7.30
C LEU A 193 -20.22 13.96 7.50
N ARG A 194 -20.17 13.23 6.40
CA ARG A 194 -20.02 11.77 6.35
C ARG A 194 -18.81 11.46 5.48
N ILE A 195 -17.75 10.93 6.08
CA ILE A 195 -16.43 10.78 5.46
C ILE A 195 -15.88 9.37 5.62
N THR A 196 -14.88 9.05 4.83
CA THR A 196 -13.94 7.94 5.09
C THR A 196 -12.52 8.45 5.16
N LEU A 197 -11.71 7.75 5.92
CA LEU A 197 -10.26 7.92 5.94
C LEU A 197 -9.60 6.66 5.36
N VAL A 198 -8.38 6.79 4.84
CA VAL A 198 -7.62 5.62 4.35
C VAL A 198 -7.37 4.62 5.49
N ASN A 199 -7.27 3.34 5.16
CA ASN A 199 -6.92 2.31 6.14
C ASN A 199 -5.40 2.20 6.29
N ASP A 200 -4.78 3.32 6.66
CA ASP A 200 -3.34 3.43 6.85
C ASP A 200 -3.03 4.26 8.11
N PRO A 201 -2.43 3.64 9.16
CA PRO A 201 -2.17 4.31 10.44
C PRO A 201 -1.20 5.48 10.30
N ARG A 202 -0.20 5.40 9.40
CA ARG A 202 0.81 6.44 9.25
C ARG A 202 0.25 7.68 8.54
N GLU A 203 -0.61 7.48 7.56
CA GLU A 203 -1.31 8.55 6.87
C GLU A 203 -2.31 9.26 7.77
N VAL A 204 -3.19 8.52 8.45
CA VAL A 204 -4.27 9.10 9.26
C VAL A 204 -3.73 9.79 10.52
N MET A 205 -2.84 9.12 11.26
CA MET A 205 -2.21 9.74 12.43
C MET A 205 -1.30 10.90 12.03
N GLY A 206 -0.60 10.77 10.89
CA GLY A 206 0.25 11.81 10.33
C GLY A 206 -0.53 13.06 9.95
N MET A 207 -1.69 12.93 9.32
CA MET A 207 -2.59 14.05 9.04
C MET A 207 -2.97 14.80 10.32
N ALA A 208 -3.35 14.08 11.39
CA ALA A 208 -3.73 14.72 12.65
C ALA A 208 -2.54 15.41 13.35
N LEU A 209 -1.36 14.81 13.29
CA LEU A 209 -0.11 15.44 13.76
C LEU A 209 0.17 16.73 12.99
N HIS A 210 0.03 16.70 11.67
CA HIS A 210 0.29 17.84 10.80
C HIS A 210 -0.64 19.01 11.10
N ILE A 211 -1.93 18.77 11.32
CA ILE A 211 -2.89 19.80 11.76
C ILE A 211 -2.48 20.42 13.09
N LEU A 212 -1.86 19.65 13.98
CA LEU A 212 -1.36 20.11 15.27
C LEU A 212 0.01 20.81 15.17
N GLY A 213 0.54 21.03 13.95
CA GLY A 213 1.83 21.66 13.70
C GLY A 213 3.03 20.74 13.96
N HIS A 214 2.83 19.44 13.88
CA HIS A 214 3.89 18.44 14.06
C HIS A 214 4.13 17.66 12.76
N SER A 215 5.34 17.09 12.60
CA SER A 215 5.65 16.22 11.46
C SER A 215 4.87 14.91 11.52
N TYR A 216 4.54 14.34 10.34
CA TYR A 216 4.08 12.96 10.18
C TYR A 216 5.02 11.94 10.83
N ASN A 217 6.26 12.31 11.06
CA ASN A 217 7.31 11.46 11.62
C ASN A 217 7.59 11.73 13.11
N THR A 218 6.68 12.39 13.80
CA THR A 218 6.76 12.69 15.23
C THR A 218 6.99 11.42 16.06
N LYS A 219 7.95 11.46 16.96
CA LYS A 219 8.35 10.33 17.81
C LYS A 219 7.92 10.50 19.28
N GLU A 220 7.52 11.69 19.67
CA GLU A 220 7.15 12.00 21.04
C GLU A 220 5.75 11.45 21.39
N PRO A 221 5.65 10.52 22.37
CA PRO A 221 4.39 9.86 22.71
C PRO A 221 3.24 10.81 23.02
N GLU A 222 3.52 11.89 23.76
CA GLU A 222 2.51 12.90 24.14
C GLU A 222 1.89 13.61 22.92
N LYS A 223 2.69 13.86 21.86
CA LYS A 223 2.20 14.48 20.64
C LYS A 223 1.38 13.49 19.81
N ILE A 224 1.80 12.22 19.78
CA ILE A 224 1.07 11.14 19.10
C ILE A 224 -0.28 10.90 19.79
N GLU A 225 -0.31 10.95 21.12
CA GLU A 225 -1.55 10.87 21.89
C GLU A 225 -2.49 12.04 21.59
N LYS A 226 -1.98 13.28 21.52
CA LYS A 226 -2.78 14.45 21.12
C LYS A 226 -3.39 14.28 19.73
N ALA A 227 -2.65 13.74 18.79
CA ALA A 227 -3.16 13.42 17.45
C ALA A 227 -4.29 12.38 17.50
N PHE A 228 -4.14 11.32 18.29
CA PHE A 228 -5.19 10.35 18.55
C PHE A 228 -6.44 11.01 19.15
N GLN A 229 -6.31 11.84 20.18
CA GLN A 229 -7.45 12.57 20.75
C GLN A 229 -8.12 13.48 19.72
N LYS A 230 -7.33 14.13 18.87
CA LYS A 230 -7.84 14.95 17.76
C LYS A 230 -8.67 14.11 16.79
N LEU A 231 -8.21 12.93 16.42
CA LEU A 231 -8.96 12.00 15.56
C LEU A 231 -10.25 11.50 16.21
N ARG A 232 -10.24 11.27 17.53
CA ARG A 232 -11.46 10.90 18.26
C ARG A 232 -12.58 11.92 18.14
N GLU A 233 -12.24 13.22 18.09
CA GLU A 233 -13.24 14.26 17.85
C GLU A 233 -13.94 14.11 16.48
N LEU A 234 -13.27 13.49 15.50
CA LEU A 234 -13.76 13.31 14.15
C LEU A 234 -14.55 12.00 13.98
N MET A 235 -14.44 11.04 14.91
CA MET A 235 -15.07 9.72 14.84
C MET A 235 -16.58 9.75 14.48
N PRO A 236 -17.41 10.68 15.00
CA PRO A 236 -18.82 10.73 14.64
C PRO A 236 -19.07 10.98 13.14
N ALA A 237 -18.13 11.60 12.43
CA ALA A 237 -18.22 11.86 10.99
C ALA A 237 -17.67 10.70 10.16
N ILE A 238 -16.82 9.86 10.72
CA ILE A 238 -16.14 8.77 10.02
C ILE A 238 -17.09 7.59 9.84
N ALA A 239 -17.43 7.30 8.59
CA ALA A 239 -18.25 6.13 8.24
C ALA A 239 -17.43 4.83 8.22
N ASN A 240 -16.17 4.91 7.79
CA ASN A 240 -15.28 3.75 7.71
C ASN A 240 -13.81 4.20 7.50
N PHE A 241 -12.88 3.28 7.78
CA PHE A 241 -11.49 3.35 7.36
C PHE A 241 -11.32 2.39 6.18
N THR A 242 -11.00 2.92 5.00
CA THR A 242 -10.89 2.12 3.77
C THR A 242 -10.01 2.79 2.73
N THR A 243 -9.17 2.01 2.09
CA THR A 243 -8.30 2.50 1.00
C THR A 243 -9.03 2.54 -0.33
N ASP A 244 -9.98 1.63 -0.59
CA ASP A 244 -10.62 1.46 -1.89
C ASP A 244 -12.14 1.64 -1.91
N ALA A 245 -12.86 1.22 -0.86
CA ALA A 245 -14.33 1.11 -0.86
C ALA A 245 -15.08 2.46 -0.72
N TRP A 246 -14.39 3.58 -0.87
CA TRP A 246 -14.99 4.93 -0.82
C TRP A 246 -15.46 5.43 -2.19
N ARG A 247 -15.00 4.82 -3.31
CA ARG A 247 -15.23 5.35 -4.68
C ARG A 247 -16.69 5.43 -5.05
N ASP A 248 -17.43 4.33 -4.99
CA ASP A 248 -18.85 4.28 -5.33
C ASP A 248 -19.71 5.15 -4.39
N PRO A 249 -19.55 5.08 -3.05
CA PRO A 249 -20.26 5.97 -2.13
C PRO A 249 -19.95 7.47 -2.33
N LEU A 250 -18.72 7.83 -2.72
CA LEU A 250 -18.39 9.22 -3.04
C LEU A 250 -19.05 9.67 -4.35
N ALA A 251 -19.02 8.83 -5.39
CA ALA A 251 -19.63 9.12 -6.68
C ALA A 251 -21.16 9.27 -6.55
N SER A 252 -21.83 8.42 -5.77
CA SER A 252 -23.27 8.51 -5.52
C SER A 252 -23.68 9.71 -4.64
N GLY A 253 -22.74 10.26 -3.85
CA GLY A 253 -23.00 11.31 -2.85
C GLY A 253 -23.44 10.78 -1.49
N ASP A 254 -23.42 9.46 -1.26
CA ASP A 254 -23.64 8.84 0.06
C ASP A 254 -22.48 9.17 1.02
N LEU A 255 -21.29 9.37 0.49
CA LEU A 255 -20.18 10.02 1.14
C LEU A 255 -20.03 11.45 0.58
N MET A 256 -19.75 12.38 1.45
CA MET A 256 -19.51 13.77 1.05
C MET A 256 -18.04 13.98 0.69
N MET A 257 -17.14 13.28 1.39
CA MET A 257 -15.70 13.51 1.31
C MET A 257 -14.93 12.28 1.79
N CYS A 258 -13.72 12.13 1.31
CA CYS A 258 -12.79 11.11 1.81
C CYS A 258 -11.34 11.62 1.79
N MET A 259 -10.54 11.11 2.72
CA MET A 259 -9.10 11.10 2.59
C MET A 259 -8.73 10.05 1.53
N ALA A 260 -7.95 10.44 0.54
CA ALA A 260 -7.62 9.56 -0.59
C ALA A 260 -6.21 9.82 -1.12
N PHE A 261 -5.62 8.81 -1.72
CA PHE A 261 -4.41 8.95 -2.52
C PHE A 261 -4.74 9.67 -3.84
N SER A 262 -3.84 10.56 -4.27
CA SER A 262 -4.09 11.48 -5.39
C SER A 262 -4.54 10.78 -6.66
N GLY A 263 -3.87 9.70 -7.08
CA GLY A 263 -4.18 9.04 -8.32
C GLY A 263 -5.57 8.42 -8.34
N ASP A 264 -5.97 7.77 -7.24
CA ASP A 264 -7.30 7.17 -7.10
C ASP A 264 -8.40 8.23 -7.19
N ALA A 265 -8.22 9.33 -6.48
CA ALA A 265 -9.18 10.44 -6.46
C ALA A 265 -9.23 11.18 -7.81
N ILE A 266 -8.08 11.40 -8.44
CA ILE A 266 -7.99 12.03 -9.77
C ILE A 266 -8.58 11.11 -10.84
N SER A 267 -8.34 9.81 -10.76
CA SER A 267 -8.93 8.84 -11.68
C SER A 267 -10.45 8.88 -11.65
N LEU A 268 -11.05 8.97 -10.46
CA LEU A 268 -12.49 9.13 -10.29
C LEU A 268 -12.97 10.50 -10.80
N ALA A 269 -12.23 11.59 -10.50
CA ALA A 269 -12.56 12.94 -10.94
C ALA A 269 -12.52 13.11 -12.48
N ARG A 270 -11.68 12.34 -13.17
CA ARG A 270 -11.65 12.30 -14.64
C ARG A 270 -12.92 11.66 -15.24
N GLN A 271 -13.57 10.78 -14.50
CA GLN A 271 -14.79 10.08 -14.91
C GLN A 271 -16.07 10.82 -14.49
N ASP A 272 -16.04 11.51 -13.34
CA ASP A 272 -17.18 12.27 -12.80
C ASP A 272 -16.78 13.72 -12.47
N PRO A 273 -17.31 14.73 -13.21
CA PRO A 273 -17.00 16.13 -12.97
C PRO A 273 -17.46 16.66 -11.60
N ASN A 274 -18.36 15.92 -10.91
CA ASN A 274 -18.79 16.27 -9.55
C ASN A 274 -17.78 15.88 -8.48
N ILE A 275 -16.78 15.06 -8.81
CA ILE A 275 -15.72 14.71 -7.91
C ILE A 275 -14.53 15.66 -8.12
N LYS A 276 -14.00 16.14 -7.01
CA LYS A 276 -12.80 16.97 -7.00
C LYS A 276 -11.80 16.41 -5.99
N TYR A 277 -10.54 16.61 -6.30
CA TYR A 277 -9.43 16.33 -5.40
C TYR A 277 -8.69 17.62 -5.09
N ILE A 278 -8.35 17.84 -3.85
CA ILE A 278 -7.57 18.99 -3.41
C ILE A 278 -6.33 18.55 -2.64
N LEU A 279 -5.27 19.33 -2.82
CA LEU A 279 -4.12 19.35 -1.93
C LEU A 279 -4.43 20.29 -0.78
N PRO A 280 -4.39 19.85 0.48
CA PRO A 280 -4.60 20.74 1.64
C PRO A 280 -3.55 21.85 1.68
N ASN A 281 -3.97 23.10 1.84
CA ASN A 281 -3.10 24.27 1.78
C ASN A 281 -1.96 24.25 2.81
N THR A 282 -2.15 23.58 3.93
CA THR A 282 -1.13 23.43 4.98
C THR A 282 -0.08 22.36 4.66
N GLY A 283 -0.24 21.59 3.60
CA GLY A 283 0.63 20.48 3.26
C GLY A 283 0.02 19.12 3.64
N THR A 284 0.74 18.06 3.29
CA THR A 284 0.28 16.67 3.47
C THR A 284 1.46 15.70 3.38
N SER A 285 1.16 14.37 3.30
CA SER A 285 2.17 13.40 2.92
C SER A 285 2.43 13.41 1.41
N ILE A 286 3.71 13.30 1.05
CA ILE A 286 4.18 13.04 -0.32
C ILE A 286 4.88 11.68 -0.30
N TRP A 287 4.54 10.83 -1.23
CA TRP A 287 5.09 9.48 -1.28
C TRP A 287 5.59 9.10 -2.66
N THR A 288 6.41 8.06 -2.69
CA THR A 288 6.95 7.45 -3.91
C THR A 288 6.75 5.95 -3.80
N ASP A 289 5.98 5.39 -4.71
CA ASP A 289 5.86 3.94 -4.79
C ASP A 289 7.02 3.36 -5.57
N THR A 290 7.45 2.20 -5.12
CA THR A 290 8.59 1.49 -5.69
C THR A 290 8.22 0.07 -6.07
N MET A 291 9.04 -0.57 -6.89
CA MET A 291 9.04 -2.02 -7.09
C MET A 291 10.26 -2.61 -6.41
N ALA A 292 10.08 -3.69 -5.67
CA ALA A 292 11.18 -4.43 -5.04
C ALA A 292 10.98 -5.94 -5.18
N ILE A 293 12.08 -6.69 -5.02
CA ILE A 293 12.07 -8.15 -5.06
C ILE A 293 12.19 -8.67 -3.63
N PRO A 294 11.22 -9.43 -3.10
CA PRO A 294 11.35 -10.08 -1.80
C PRO A 294 12.52 -11.08 -1.81
N ARG A 295 13.22 -11.23 -0.67
CA ARG A 295 14.38 -12.11 -0.56
C ARG A 295 14.10 -13.56 -0.96
N GLY A 296 12.90 -14.07 -0.71
CA GLY A 296 12.46 -15.43 -1.06
C GLY A 296 11.62 -15.49 -2.33
N ALA A 297 11.83 -14.59 -3.27
CA ALA A 297 11.07 -14.54 -4.52
C ALA A 297 11.09 -15.86 -5.27
N SER A 298 9.92 -16.30 -5.73
CA SER A 298 9.75 -17.57 -6.46
C SER A 298 10.27 -17.50 -7.91
N ASN A 299 10.31 -16.29 -8.51
CA ASN A 299 10.76 -16.07 -9.89
C ASN A 299 11.61 -14.78 -9.98
N ILE A 300 12.89 -14.88 -9.65
CA ILE A 300 13.80 -13.70 -9.62
C ILE A 300 14.08 -13.17 -11.03
N GLU A 301 14.23 -14.04 -12.03
CA GLU A 301 14.46 -13.64 -13.43
C GLU A 301 13.23 -12.91 -13.99
N GLY A 302 12.03 -13.49 -13.79
CA GLY A 302 10.78 -12.86 -14.17
C GLY A 302 10.54 -11.54 -13.44
N ALA A 303 10.96 -11.43 -12.18
CA ALA A 303 10.88 -10.19 -11.41
C ALA A 303 11.73 -9.06 -12.03
N HIS A 304 12.97 -9.34 -12.42
CA HIS A 304 13.80 -8.37 -13.14
C HIS A 304 13.22 -8.03 -14.51
N ALA A 305 12.69 -9.01 -15.24
CA ALA A 305 12.03 -8.77 -16.53
C ALA A 305 10.82 -7.83 -16.35
N TRP A 306 10.01 -8.05 -15.30
CA TRP A 306 8.88 -7.17 -14.97
C TRP A 306 9.32 -5.74 -14.65
N ILE A 307 10.29 -5.59 -13.74
CA ILE A 307 10.83 -4.27 -13.38
C ILE A 307 11.36 -3.56 -14.64
N ASN A 308 12.12 -4.27 -15.47
CA ASN A 308 12.65 -3.69 -16.72
C ASN A 308 11.54 -3.32 -17.72
N TYR A 309 10.48 -4.13 -17.82
CA TYR A 309 9.32 -3.86 -18.66
C TYR A 309 8.57 -2.60 -18.21
N VAL A 310 8.28 -2.47 -16.90
CA VAL A 310 7.58 -1.31 -16.34
C VAL A 310 8.37 -0.01 -16.55
N MET A 311 9.69 -0.07 -16.58
CA MET A 311 10.54 1.11 -16.86
C MET A 311 10.59 1.52 -18.35
N LYS A 312 9.93 0.83 -19.28
CA LYS A 312 9.77 1.33 -20.66
C LYS A 312 8.93 2.60 -20.66
N PRO A 313 9.30 3.64 -21.42
CA PRO A 313 8.56 4.91 -21.41
C PRO A 313 7.08 4.77 -21.72
N GLU A 314 6.74 3.96 -22.73
CA GLU A 314 5.36 3.70 -23.13
C GLU A 314 4.56 2.93 -22.09
N VAL A 315 5.19 2.04 -21.32
CA VAL A 315 4.55 1.29 -20.23
C VAL A 315 4.36 2.19 -19.01
N ALA A 316 5.38 2.96 -18.65
CA ALA A 316 5.31 3.92 -17.55
C ALA A 316 4.25 5.01 -17.82
N ALA A 317 4.11 5.45 -19.07
CA ALA A 317 3.05 6.39 -19.47
C ALA A 317 1.64 5.78 -19.33
N LYS A 318 1.46 4.51 -19.73
CA LYS A 318 0.19 3.78 -19.55
C LYS A 318 -0.17 3.61 -18.07
N ILE A 319 0.81 3.29 -17.23
CA ILE A 319 0.60 3.19 -15.78
C ILE A 319 0.20 4.55 -15.22
N SER A 320 0.90 5.62 -15.60
CA SER A 320 0.60 6.98 -15.16
C SER A 320 -0.80 7.42 -15.60
N ASP A 321 -1.21 7.11 -16.82
CA ASP A 321 -2.55 7.45 -17.33
C ASP A 321 -3.65 6.65 -16.62
N ALA A 322 -3.51 5.34 -16.54
CA ALA A 322 -4.51 4.47 -15.92
C ALA A 322 -4.68 4.77 -14.41
N ASN A 323 -3.59 5.05 -13.72
CA ASN A 323 -3.58 5.26 -12.28
C ASN A 323 -3.66 6.74 -11.89
N SER A 324 -3.54 7.65 -12.86
CA SER A 324 -3.50 9.10 -12.63
C SER A 324 -2.45 9.52 -11.59
N PHE A 325 -1.28 8.86 -11.59
CA PHE A 325 -0.12 9.17 -10.75
C PHE A 325 0.97 9.92 -11.52
N GLY A 326 1.78 10.69 -10.81
CA GLY A 326 3.04 11.21 -11.35
C GLY A 326 4.01 10.07 -11.68
N THR A 327 4.84 10.25 -12.72
CA THR A 327 5.81 9.24 -13.15
C THR A 327 7.25 9.63 -12.83
N THR A 328 8.07 8.67 -12.43
CA THR A 328 9.52 8.83 -12.25
C THR A 328 10.30 8.69 -13.57
N ASN A 329 9.64 8.21 -14.62
CA ASN A 329 10.25 8.00 -15.94
C ASN A 329 10.31 9.33 -16.71
N LYS A 330 11.54 9.80 -17.00
CA LYS A 330 11.77 11.10 -17.62
C LYS A 330 11.23 11.22 -19.06
N TYR A 331 11.09 10.11 -19.77
CA TYR A 331 10.56 10.11 -21.14
C TYR A 331 9.04 9.91 -21.18
N ALA A 332 8.48 9.19 -20.22
CA ALA A 332 7.04 8.96 -20.13
C ALA A 332 6.23 10.24 -19.93
N LYS A 333 6.81 11.28 -19.28
CA LYS A 333 6.14 12.58 -19.08
C LYS A 333 5.59 13.21 -20.35
N SER A 334 6.29 13.07 -21.47
CA SER A 334 5.83 13.59 -22.76
C SER A 334 4.66 12.80 -23.34
N MET A 335 4.51 11.53 -22.95
CA MET A 335 3.55 10.58 -23.50
C MET A 335 2.22 10.52 -22.72
N ILE A 336 2.17 11.00 -21.48
CA ILE A 336 0.92 11.05 -20.70
C ILE A 336 -0.06 12.08 -21.30
N PRO A 337 -1.39 11.87 -21.14
CA PRO A 337 -2.41 12.79 -21.64
C PRO A 337 -2.28 14.22 -21.09
N ASN A 338 -2.69 15.21 -21.87
CA ASN A 338 -2.56 16.61 -21.47
C ASN A 338 -3.41 16.98 -20.25
N ASP A 339 -4.60 16.37 -20.12
CA ASP A 339 -5.47 16.58 -18.97
C ASP A 339 -4.78 16.19 -17.65
N LEU A 340 -3.95 15.14 -17.66
CA LEU A 340 -3.13 14.76 -16.50
C LEU A 340 -1.96 15.71 -16.26
N LYS A 341 -1.30 16.22 -17.31
CA LYS A 341 -0.16 17.16 -17.18
C LYS A 341 -0.55 18.44 -16.46
N GLU A 342 -1.81 18.86 -16.59
CA GLU A 342 -2.32 20.09 -15.97
C GLU A 342 -2.70 19.94 -14.50
N ILE A 343 -2.72 18.71 -13.98
CA ILE A 343 -3.11 18.44 -12.59
C ILE A 343 -1.95 18.71 -11.64
N LYS A 344 -2.04 19.84 -10.90
CA LYS A 344 -1.01 20.27 -9.92
C LYS A 344 -0.66 19.23 -8.87
N ALA A 345 -1.60 18.35 -8.52
CA ALA A 345 -1.37 17.30 -7.52
C ALA A 345 -0.37 16.22 -7.98
N LEU A 346 -0.15 16.08 -9.28
CA LEU A 346 0.84 15.15 -9.84
C LEU A 346 2.26 15.72 -9.87
N GLU A 347 2.38 17.04 -9.88
CA GLU A 347 3.65 17.78 -9.77
C GLU A 347 3.48 18.96 -8.78
N PRO A 348 3.45 18.68 -7.47
CA PRO A 348 3.33 19.74 -6.47
C PRO A 348 4.46 20.76 -6.58
N SER A 349 4.17 22.04 -6.35
CA SER A 349 5.18 23.10 -6.37
C SER A 349 6.22 22.89 -5.28
N GLU A 350 7.42 23.44 -5.44
CA GLU A 350 8.46 23.41 -4.40
C GLU A 350 7.98 24.01 -3.07
N GLY A 351 7.16 25.05 -3.12
CA GLY A 351 6.55 25.66 -1.93
C GLY A 351 5.64 24.67 -1.19
N PHE A 352 4.82 23.94 -1.92
CA PHE A 352 3.95 22.91 -1.35
C PHE A 352 4.75 21.71 -0.78
N ILE A 353 5.80 21.29 -1.49
CA ILE A 353 6.71 20.23 -1.02
C ILE A 353 7.34 20.57 0.32
N LYS A 354 7.72 21.85 0.53
CA LYS A 354 8.30 22.32 1.81
C LYS A 354 7.31 22.33 2.97
N LEU A 355 6.02 22.42 2.69
CA LEU A 355 4.95 22.35 3.70
C LEU A 355 4.53 20.90 3.99
N SER A 356 4.98 19.96 3.19
CA SER A 356 4.55 18.56 3.23
C SER A 356 5.65 17.68 3.82
N ASP A 357 5.26 16.51 4.31
CA ASP A 357 6.17 15.51 4.83
C ASP A 357 6.31 14.30 3.90
N ARG A 358 7.49 13.69 3.87
CA ARG A 358 7.63 12.30 3.46
C ARG A 358 7.59 11.43 4.71
N ILE A 359 6.76 10.40 4.69
CA ILE A 359 6.75 9.41 5.78
C ILE A 359 8.11 8.72 5.80
N THR A 360 8.68 8.57 6.98
CA THR A 360 9.97 7.90 7.20
C THR A 360 9.80 6.72 8.16
N LYS A 361 10.80 5.85 8.19
CA LYS A 361 10.86 4.75 9.14
C LYS A 361 10.84 5.30 10.58
N LEU A 362 10.04 4.70 11.44
CA LEU A 362 10.03 4.91 12.88
C LEU A 362 10.77 3.78 13.60
N ASP A 363 11.24 4.08 14.81
CA ASP A 363 11.78 3.08 15.71
C ASP A 363 10.65 2.13 16.16
N PRO A 364 10.93 0.84 16.42
CA PRO A 364 9.88 -0.15 16.73
C PRO A 364 8.97 0.25 17.90
N GLU A 365 9.55 0.84 18.95
CA GLU A 365 8.80 1.29 20.13
C GLU A 365 7.82 2.42 19.78
N VAL A 366 8.23 3.34 18.91
CA VAL A 366 7.39 4.44 18.45
C VAL A 366 6.29 3.91 17.52
N LEU A 367 6.64 2.98 16.63
CA LEU A 367 5.67 2.35 15.74
C LEU A 367 4.56 1.64 16.52
N GLN A 368 4.90 0.92 17.60
CA GLN A 368 3.93 0.28 18.50
C GLN A 368 2.94 1.28 19.12
N ILE A 369 3.38 2.52 19.40
CA ILE A 369 2.48 3.57 19.90
C ILE A 369 1.46 3.96 18.84
N TYR A 370 1.90 4.18 17.59
CA TYR A 370 1.00 4.47 16.47
C TYR A 370 -0.01 3.33 16.25
N GLU A 371 0.45 2.09 16.20
CA GLU A 371 -0.38 0.90 16.02
C GLU A 371 -1.38 0.69 17.18
N GLY A 372 -0.95 0.94 18.41
CA GLY A 372 -1.80 0.88 19.58
C GLY A 372 -2.96 1.89 19.52
N PHE A 373 -2.67 3.15 19.19
CA PHE A 373 -3.71 4.16 18.99
C PHE A 373 -4.58 3.89 17.77
N TRP A 374 -4.00 3.40 16.68
CA TRP A 374 -4.74 3.00 15.50
C TRP A 374 -5.76 1.89 15.81
N THR A 375 -5.34 0.85 16.49
CA THR A 375 -6.23 -0.23 16.92
C THR A 375 -7.38 0.29 17.78
N ARG A 376 -7.10 1.16 18.75
CA ARG A 376 -8.14 1.79 19.59
C ARG A 376 -9.10 2.63 18.75
N LEU A 377 -8.58 3.39 17.78
CA LEU A 377 -9.40 4.23 16.90
C LEU A 377 -10.36 3.38 16.04
N THR A 378 -9.83 2.34 15.39
CA THR A 378 -10.61 1.52 14.43
C THR A 378 -11.54 0.52 15.09
N THR A 379 -11.25 0.09 16.33
CA THR A 379 -12.13 -0.82 17.09
C THR A 379 -13.13 -0.10 17.98
N GLY A 380 -13.07 1.24 18.09
CA GLY A 380 -13.93 2.01 18.99
C GLY A 380 -13.61 1.85 20.47
N LEU A 381 -12.45 1.26 20.81
CA LEU A 381 -11.94 1.12 22.17
C LEU A 381 -11.17 2.40 22.54
N GLY A 382 -11.86 3.44 22.97
CA GLY A 382 -11.24 4.72 23.24
C GLY A 382 -11.63 5.34 24.57
#